data_0c1473bb7bdbbd820d843acdba4ec6e4
#
_entry.id   0c1473bb7bdbbd820d843acdba4ec6e4
#
_cell.length_a   1.000
_cell.length_b   1.000
_cell.length_c   1.000
_cell.angle_alpha   90.00
_cell.angle_beta   90.00
_cell.angle_gamma   90.00
#
_symmetry.space_group_name_H-M   'P 1'
#
loop_
_entity.id
_entity.type
_entity.pdbx_description
1 polymer ?
#
loop_
_entity_poly.entity_id
_entity_poly.type
_entity_poly.pdbx_seq_one_letter_code
_entity_poly.pdbx_strand_id
1 'polypeptide(L)'
;TYYIRENQKPKDKAYIKMVIKAGSVMEEEHQQGLAHLLEHMAFNGSKNFPKRSIDEFMSSIGLNIGTHYNASTGFFTTNYEYEIPTNDSKNLETVIKIFADILKNLSLEDDAFERERKIVEEEWRGDIGSDQKYLEALYKVTHKNSLLEKRKPIGKIQVIRNFKYQDVKEFYKKWYQPEITALFVAGDVDTNKTIKLIEDNFSYFENTAELNVLDYSIPDFNNNRFISYQDKDFDSVLFSIWEKHPFQKINNFNNYKAKIIDTLIYQIIQRRINEQLEKDQLDFVAAGIYSQNISNKDKYKISIVSLNEKNIN
;
A
#
# COMPACT_ATOMS: atom_id res chain seq x y z
N THR A 1 5.14 -2.59 -17.52
CA THR A 1 6.08 -3.71 -17.21
C THR A 1 5.32 -4.88 -16.63
N TYR A 2 5.74 -6.15 -16.96
CA TYR A 2 5.17 -7.33 -16.31
C TYR A 2 6.25 -8.31 -15.85
N TYR A 3 5.91 -9.12 -14.83
CA TYR A 3 6.75 -10.15 -14.24
C TYR A 3 5.91 -11.44 -14.10
N ILE A 4 6.39 -12.54 -14.66
CA ILE A 4 5.70 -13.84 -14.62
C ILE A 4 6.62 -14.84 -13.95
N ARG A 5 6.08 -15.58 -12.97
CA ARG A 5 6.75 -16.68 -12.31
C ARG A 5 5.86 -17.93 -12.33
N GLU A 6 6.14 -18.83 -13.24
CA GLU A 6 5.53 -20.15 -13.24
C GLU A 6 5.94 -20.95 -12.00
N ASN A 7 4.96 -21.47 -11.27
CA ASN A 7 5.15 -22.23 -10.05
C ASN A 7 3.99 -23.20 -9.85
N GLN A 8 4.28 -24.50 -9.87
CA GLN A 8 3.28 -25.56 -9.76
C GLN A 8 2.87 -25.90 -8.31
N LYS A 9 3.31 -25.13 -7.32
CA LYS A 9 2.95 -25.32 -5.90
C LYS A 9 2.57 -23.98 -5.27
N PRO A 10 1.32 -23.81 -4.83
CA PRO A 10 0.19 -24.75 -4.90
C PRO A 10 -0.29 -24.98 -6.34
N LYS A 11 -0.78 -26.21 -6.62
CA LYS A 11 -1.36 -26.56 -7.91
C LYS A 11 -2.71 -25.86 -8.10
N ASP A 12 -3.05 -25.56 -9.35
CA ASP A 12 -4.32 -24.97 -9.78
C ASP A 12 -4.62 -23.61 -9.13
N LYS A 13 -3.56 -22.83 -8.77
CA LYS A 13 -3.69 -21.48 -8.19
C LYS A 13 -2.69 -20.50 -8.79
N ALA A 14 -3.10 -19.25 -8.94
CA ALA A 14 -2.22 -18.12 -9.26
C ALA A 14 -2.55 -16.90 -8.42
N TYR A 15 -1.51 -16.17 -8.08
CA TYR A 15 -1.56 -14.85 -7.47
C TYR A 15 -1.24 -13.81 -8.54
N ILE A 16 -2.15 -12.83 -8.70
CA ILE A 16 -2.02 -11.78 -9.70
C ILE A 16 -2.10 -10.44 -8.99
N LYS A 17 -1.13 -9.57 -9.28
CA LYS A 17 -1.07 -8.25 -8.67
C LYS A 17 -0.78 -7.20 -9.72
N MET A 18 -1.59 -6.15 -9.74
CA MET A 18 -1.31 -4.91 -10.45
C MET A 18 -0.88 -3.84 -9.47
N VAL A 19 0.25 -3.21 -9.72
CA VAL A 19 0.79 -2.10 -8.93
C VAL A 19 0.83 -0.87 -9.80
N ILE A 20 0.09 0.15 -9.43
CA ILE A 20 0.16 1.47 -10.04
C ILE A 20 1.00 2.36 -9.12
N LYS A 21 2.09 2.94 -9.62
CA LYS A 21 2.98 3.84 -8.84
C LYS A 21 2.33 5.22 -8.69
N ALA A 22 1.09 5.22 -8.25
CA ALA A 22 0.32 6.39 -7.88
C ALA A 22 -0.40 6.11 -6.57
N GLY A 23 -0.19 6.96 -5.59
CA GLY A 23 -0.78 6.90 -4.28
C GLY A 23 -1.02 8.31 -3.76
N SER A 24 -1.24 8.45 -2.47
CA SER A 24 -1.66 9.72 -1.88
C SER A 24 -0.65 10.87 -2.00
N VAL A 25 0.65 10.60 -2.16
CA VAL A 25 1.65 11.67 -2.36
C VAL A 25 1.55 12.34 -3.74
N MET A 26 0.85 11.73 -4.70
CA MET A 26 0.55 12.30 -6.02
C MET A 26 -0.63 13.27 -6.00
N GLU A 27 -1.38 13.31 -4.91
CA GLU A 27 -2.54 14.18 -4.76
C GLU A 27 -2.13 15.65 -4.59
N GLU A 28 -2.93 16.55 -5.11
CA GLU A 28 -2.87 17.98 -4.84
C GLU A 28 -3.58 18.32 -3.53
N GLU A 29 -3.49 19.58 -3.06
CA GLU A 29 -4.10 19.98 -1.77
C GLU A 29 -5.61 19.73 -1.71
N HIS A 30 -6.31 19.89 -2.83
CA HIS A 30 -7.75 19.69 -2.95
C HIS A 30 -8.15 18.23 -3.29
N GLN A 31 -7.16 17.32 -3.41
CA GLN A 31 -7.36 15.92 -3.81
C GLN A 31 -7.07 14.92 -2.68
N GLN A 32 -6.79 15.37 -1.46
CA GLN A 32 -6.34 14.49 -0.37
C GLN A 32 -7.39 13.45 0.01
N GLY A 33 -7.11 12.18 -0.29
CA GLY A 33 -7.99 11.01 -0.17
C GLY A 33 -8.56 10.52 -1.51
N LEU A 34 -8.24 11.20 -2.61
CA LEU A 34 -8.79 10.88 -3.92
C LEU A 34 -8.22 9.60 -4.51
N ALA A 35 -6.93 9.30 -4.26
CA ALA A 35 -6.31 8.05 -4.68
C ALA A 35 -7.01 6.84 -4.05
N HIS A 36 -7.40 6.92 -2.79
CA HIS A 36 -8.16 5.90 -2.08
C HIS A 36 -9.59 5.80 -2.60
N LEU A 37 -10.27 6.92 -2.79
CA LEU A 37 -11.60 6.92 -3.40
C LEU A 37 -11.59 6.28 -4.80
N LEU A 38 -10.58 6.54 -5.62
CA LEU A 38 -10.46 5.96 -6.96
C LEU A 38 -10.23 4.44 -6.89
N GLU A 39 -9.53 3.96 -5.86
CA GLU A 39 -9.39 2.52 -5.61
C GLU A 39 -10.77 1.86 -5.40
N HIS A 40 -11.64 2.46 -4.57
CA HIS A 40 -13.03 1.99 -4.39
C HIS A 40 -13.82 2.03 -5.71
N MET A 41 -13.65 3.11 -6.48
CA MET A 41 -14.32 3.26 -7.75
C MET A 41 -13.96 2.17 -8.77
N ALA A 42 -12.77 1.54 -8.64
CA ALA A 42 -12.33 0.48 -9.54
C ALA A 42 -13.22 -0.77 -9.49
N PHE A 43 -13.95 -0.99 -8.38
CA PHE A 43 -14.90 -2.10 -8.24
C PHE A 43 -16.33 -1.76 -8.68
N ASN A 44 -16.60 -0.49 -8.96
CA ASN A 44 -17.94 -0.02 -9.30
C ASN A 44 -18.30 -0.11 -10.80
N GLY A 45 -17.34 -0.55 -11.62
CA GLY A 45 -17.59 -0.85 -13.02
C GLY A 45 -16.61 -0.22 -13.99
N SER A 46 -16.50 -0.86 -15.12
CA SER A 46 -15.70 -0.47 -16.26
C SER A 46 -16.44 -0.73 -17.56
N LYS A 47 -15.82 -0.38 -18.68
CA LYS A 47 -16.41 -0.55 -20.02
C LYS A 47 -16.84 -2.00 -20.30
N ASN A 48 -15.99 -2.98 -19.97
CA ASN A 48 -16.26 -4.39 -20.25
C ASN A 48 -16.84 -5.14 -19.03
N PHE A 49 -16.74 -4.56 -17.85
CA PHE A 49 -17.23 -5.11 -16.57
C PHE A 49 -18.14 -4.07 -15.89
N PRO A 50 -19.40 -3.89 -16.38
CA PRO A 50 -20.27 -2.85 -15.85
C PRO A 50 -20.74 -3.18 -14.42
N LYS A 51 -20.89 -2.15 -13.60
CA LYS A 51 -21.45 -2.20 -12.24
C LYS A 51 -20.74 -3.26 -11.36
N ARG A 52 -21.49 -4.27 -10.89
CA ARG A 52 -21.02 -5.31 -9.96
C ARG A 52 -20.51 -6.58 -10.65
N SER A 53 -20.30 -6.57 -11.96
CA SER A 53 -19.93 -7.77 -12.71
C SER A 53 -18.57 -8.34 -12.32
N ILE A 54 -17.66 -7.54 -11.76
CA ILE A 54 -16.39 -8.03 -11.17
C ILE A 54 -16.70 -8.90 -9.96
N ASP A 55 -17.51 -8.42 -9.02
CA ASP A 55 -17.89 -9.17 -7.80
C ASP A 55 -18.68 -10.43 -8.15
N GLU A 56 -19.59 -10.32 -9.12
CA GLU A 56 -20.38 -11.46 -9.62
C GLU A 56 -19.49 -12.53 -10.24
N PHE A 57 -18.50 -12.13 -11.06
CA PHE A 57 -17.52 -13.06 -11.60
C PHE A 57 -16.70 -13.71 -10.51
N MET A 58 -16.14 -12.93 -9.57
CA MET A 58 -15.33 -13.46 -8.46
C MET A 58 -16.14 -14.45 -7.62
N SER A 59 -17.37 -14.10 -7.27
CA SER A 59 -18.27 -14.97 -6.52
C SER A 59 -18.60 -16.26 -7.28
N SER A 60 -18.75 -16.20 -8.61
CA SER A 60 -19.05 -17.36 -9.45
C SER A 60 -17.92 -18.41 -9.47
N ILE A 61 -16.69 -18.00 -9.22
CA ILE A 61 -15.51 -18.87 -9.10
C ILE A 61 -15.10 -19.12 -7.63
N GLY A 62 -15.99 -18.79 -6.67
CA GLY A 62 -15.83 -19.09 -5.24
C GLY A 62 -14.93 -18.12 -4.47
N LEU A 63 -14.68 -16.92 -4.99
CA LEU A 63 -13.81 -15.94 -4.37
C LEU A 63 -14.62 -14.83 -3.67
N ASN A 64 -14.07 -14.35 -2.57
CA ASN A 64 -14.65 -13.28 -1.75
C ASN A 64 -13.65 -12.11 -1.59
N ILE A 65 -14.19 -10.89 -1.62
CA ILE A 65 -13.43 -9.68 -1.32
C ILE A 65 -12.81 -9.74 0.08
N GLY A 66 -11.64 -9.17 0.25
CA GLY A 66 -10.89 -9.15 1.50
C GLY A 66 -10.11 -10.43 1.80
N THR A 67 -10.56 -11.59 1.30
CA THR A 67 -9.88 -12.88 1.49
C THR A 67 -9.07 -13.32 0.27
N HIS A 68 -9.67 -13.24 -0.92
CA HIS A 68 -9.08 -13.76 -2.16
C HIS A 68 -8.72 -12.64 -3.14
N TYR A 69 -9.45 -11.55 -3.11
CA TYR A 69 -9.12 -10.36 -3.86
C TYR A 69 -9.31 -9.12 -3.02
N ASN A 70 -8.42 -8.16 -3.22
CA ASN A 70 -8.39 -6.92 -2.45
C ASN A 70 -7.72 -5.81 -3.25
N ALA A 71 -7.84 -4.58 -2.75
CA ALA A 71 -7.05 -3.46 -3.18
C ALA A 71 -6.53 -2.69 -1.97
N SER A 72 -5.55 -1.85 -2.18
CA SER A 72 -5.01 -0.99 -1.13
C SER A 72 -4.33 0.23 -1.72
N THR A 73 -4.54 1.37 -1.08
CA THR A 73 -3.88 2.63 -1.41
C THR A 73 -2.90 3.01 -0.31
N GLY A 74 -1.64 3.17 -0.71
CA GLY A 74 -0.58 3.67 0.15
C GLY A 74 -0.12 5.07 -0.25
N PHE A 75 0.98 5.51 0.35
CA PHE A 75 1.58 6.79 -0.01
C PHE A 75 2.04 6.84 -1.48
N PHE A 76 2.61 5.75 -2.00
CA PHE A 76 3.30 5.72 -3.29
C PHE A 76 2.64 4.86 -4.35
N THR A 77 1.74 3.98 -3.95
CA THR A 77 1.14 2.99 -4.85
C THR A 77 -0.31 2.73 -4.52
N THR A 78 -1.07 2.39 -5.57
CA THR A 78 -2.35 1.69 -5.45
C THR A 78 -2.14 0.28 -5.99
N ASN A 79 -2.59 -0.73 -5.24
CA ASN A 79 -2.40 -2.14 -5.54
C ASN A 79 -3.75 -2.82 -5.70
N TYR A 80 -3.84 -3.75 -6.66
CA TYR A 80 -4.96 -4.67 -6.84
C TYR A 80 -4.40 -6.07 -6.82
N GLU A 81 -4.92 -6.95 -5.95
CA GLU A 81 -4.34 -8.27 -5.66
C GLU A 81 -5.43 -9.34 -5.71
N TYR A 82 -5.25 -10.37 -6.54
CA TYR A 82 -6.22 -11.43 -6.72
C TYR A 82 -5.53 -12.80 -6.65
N GLU A 83 -6.02 -13.69 -5.79
CA GLU A 83 -5.68 -15.10 -5.78
C GLU A 83 -6.80 -15.88 -6.48
N ILE A 84 -6.51 -16.53 -7.59
CA ILE A 84 -7.51 -17.18 -8.42
C ILE A 84 -7.22 -18.67 -8.64
N PRO A 85 -8.26 -19.52 -8.84
CA PRO A 85 -8.08 -20.87 -9.35
C PRO A 85 -7.71 -20.83 -10.84
N THR A 86 -6.74 -21.68 -11.24
CA THR A 86 -6.23 -21.77 -12.61
C THR A 86 -6.66 -23.05 -13.34
N ASN A 87 -7.47 -23.90 -12.71
CA ASN A 87 -8.08 -25.09 -13.32
C ASN A 87 -8.97 -24.76 -14.53
N ASP A 88 -9.52 -23.53 -14.60
CA ASP A 88 -10.11 -22.96 -15.81
C ASP A 88 -9.25 -21.78 -16.28
N SER A 89 -8.70 -21.88 -17.48
CA SER A 89 -7.86 -20.82 -18.08
C SER A 89 -8.60 -19.49 -18.30
N LYS A 90 -9.92 -19.50 -18.36
CA LYS A 90 -10.75 -18.30 -18.47
C LYS A 90 -10.66 -17.40 -17.24
N ASN A 91 -10.36 -17.97 -16.07
CA ASN A 91 -10.21 -17.17 -14.85
C ASN A 91 -9.04 -16.20 -14.96
N LEU A 92 -7.87 -16.68 -15.39
CA LEU A 92 -6.70 -15.84 -15.62
C LEU A 92 -6.96 -14.78 -16.71
N GLU A 93 -7.55 -15.20 -17.83
CA GLU A 93 -7.90 -14.30 -18.93
C GLU A 93 -8.83 -13.19 -18.46
N THR A 94 -9.87 -13.52 -17.70
CA THR A 94 -10.85 -12.55 -17.20
C THR A 94 -10.20 -11.56 -16.23
N VAL A 95 -9.35 -12.02 -15.31
CA VAL A 95 -8.66 -11.12 -14.36
C VAL A 95 -7.67 -10.18 -15.06
N ILE A 96 -6.95 -10.66 -16.07
CA ILE A 96 -6.08 -9.79 -16.88
C ILE A 96 -6.89 -8.72 -17.60
N LYS A 97 -8.08 -9.05 -18.14
CA LYS A 97 -9.01 -8.07 -18.74
C LYS A 97 -9.54 -7.09 -17.70
N ILE A 98 -9.89 -7.55 -16.49
CA ILE A 98 -10.32 -6.66 -15.40
C ILE A 98 -9.21 -5.65 -15.08
N PHE A 99 -7.97 -6.08 -14.97
CA PHE A 99 -6.85 -5.16 -14.68
C PHE A 99 -6.58 -4.17 -15.83
N ALA A 100 -6.73 -4.60 -17.08
CA ALA A 100 -6.62 -3.70 -18.21
C ALA A 100 -7.73 -2.64 -18.19
N ASP A 101 -8.95 -3.03 -17.85
CA ASP A 101 -10.09 -2.12 -17.71
C ASP A 101 -9.93 -1.17 -16.52
N ILE A 102 -9.46 -1.64 -15.36
CA ILE A 102 -9.15 -0.78 -14.22
C ILE A 102 -8.13 0.29 -14.63
N LEU A 103 -7.16 -0.07 -15.44
CA LEU A 103 -6.10 0.88 -15.83
C LEU A 103 -6.60 1.96 -16.80
N LYS A 104 -7.55 1.67 -17.71
CA LYS A 104 -7.89 2.60 -18.79
C LYS A 104 -9.38 2.81 -19.07
N ASN A 105 -10.24 2.01 -18.51
CA ASN A 105 -11.63 1.95 -18.93
C ASN A 105 -12.64 2.04 -17.76
N LEU A 106 -12.26 2.60 -16.60
CA LEU A 106 -13.20 2.79 -15.51
C LEU A 106 -14.37 3.67 -15.94
N SER A 107 -15.58 3.29 -15.58
CA SER A 107 -16.79 4.02 -15.94
C SER A 107 -16.88 5.36 -15.20
N LEU A 108 -16.38 5.42 -13.95
CA LEU A 108 -16.39 6.60 -13.09
C LEU A 108 -17.77 7.30 -13.11
N GLU A 109 -18.84 6.55 -12.84
CA GLU A 109 -20.20 7.11 -12.82
C GLU A 109 -20.43 8.02 -11.60
N ASP A 110 -21.18 9.10 -11.79
CA ASP A 110 -21.40 10.14 -10.78
C ASP A 110 -22.13 9.60 -9.53
N ASP A 111 -23.12 8.72 -9.74
CA ASP A 111 -23.84 8.08 -8.63
C ASP A 111 -22.96 7.10 -7.83
N ALA A 112 -22.04 6.39 -8.50
CA ALA A 112 -21.05 5.55 -7.85
C ALA A 112 -20.07 6.39 -7.04
N PHE A 113 -19.58 7.50 -7.61
CA PHE A 113 -18.72 8.45 -6.91
C PHE A 113 -19.34 8.96 -5.61
N GLU A 114 -20.61 9.38 -5.64
CA GLU A 114 -21.31 9.87 -4.44
C GLU A 114 -21.53 8.78 -3.38
N ARG A 115 -21.71 7.52 -3.79
CA ARG A 115 -21.79 6.40 -2.85
C ARG A 115 -20.43 6.12 -2.20
N GLU A 116 -19.40 5.98 -3.03
CA GLU A 116 -18.04 5.65 -2.51
C GLU A 116 -17.47 6.78 -1.66
N ARG A 117 -17.74 8.03 -2.00
CA ARG A 117 -17.36 9.16 -1.16
C ARG A 117 -17.91 9.05 0.26
N LYS A 118 -19.16 8.61 0.42
CA LYS A 118 -19.78 8.38 1.74
C LYS A 118 -19.13 7.20 2.47
N ILE A 119 -18.77 6.13 1.75
CA ILE A 119 -18.08 4.97 2.33
C ILE A 119 -16.70 5.41 2.85
N VAL A 120 -15.92 6.12 2.04
CA VAL A 120 -14.60 6.65 2.46
C VAL A 120 -14.75 7.63 3.64
N GLU A 121 -15.83 8.43 3.69
CA GLU A 121 -16.11 9.28 4.87
C GLU A 121 -16.38 8.46 6.13
N GLU A 122 -17.14 7.35 6.04
CA GLU A 122 -17.37 6.46 7.19
C GLU A 122 -16.10 5.72 7.61
N GLU A 123 -15.28 5.27 6.69
CA GLU A 123 -13.97 4.68 6.99
C GLU A 123 -13.07 5.69 7.70
N TRP A 124 -13.02 6.94 7.20
CA TRP A 124 -12.29 8.01 7.86
C TRP A 124 -12.76 8.22 9.30
N ARG A 125 -14.08 8.16 9.56
CA ARG A 125 -14.64 8.25 10.92
C ARG A 125 -14.26 7.05 11.79
N GLY A 126 -14.25 5.86 11.23
CA GLY A 126 -13.86 4.62 11.91
C GLY A 126 -12.38 4.62 12.32
N ASP A 127 -11.54 5.27 11.50
CA ASP A 127 -10.09 5.38 11.73
C ASP A 127 -9.71 6.39 12.83
N ILE A 128 -10.65 7.20 13.36
CA ILE A 128 -10.36 8.19 14.42
C ILE A 128 -10.16 7.53 15.80
N GLY A 129 -9.36 6.47 15.86
CA GLY A 129 -8.94 5.83 17.10
C GLY A 129 -7.69 6.47 17.70
N SER A 130 -7.33 6.03 18.90
CA SER A 130 -6.11 6.48 19.61
C SER A 130 -4.85 6.15 18.83
N ASP A 131 -4.80 5.01 18.14
CA ASP A 131 -3.68 4.62 17.28
C ASP A 131 -3.47 5.59 16.13
N GLN A 132 -4.54 6.01 15.46
CA GLN A 132 -4.46 6.96 14.36
C GLN A 132 -4.00 8.35 14.84
N LYS A 133 -4.51 8.82 15.97
CA LYS A 133 -4.05 10.08 16.58
C LYS A 133 -2.57 10.02 16.96
N TYR A 134 -2.13 8.88 17.50
CA TYR A 134 -0.72 8.64 17.80
C TYR A 134 0.14 8.69 16.53
N LEU A 135 -0.24 7.96 15.48
CA LEU A 135 0.45 7.99 14.20
C LEU A 135 0.51 9.39 13.59
N GLU A 136 -0.57 10.17 13.74
CA GLU A 136 -0.58 11.57 13.31
C GLU A 136 0.42 12.43 14.05
N ALA A 137 0.49 12.27 15.36
CA ALA A 137 1.44 13.00 16.19
C ALA A 137 2.88 12.57 15.85
N LEU A 138 3.11 11.28 15.66
CA LEU A 138 4.39 10.71 15.27
C LEU A 138 4.86 11.24 13.91
N TYR A 139 3.98 11.25 12.89
CA TYR A 139 4.32 11.71 11.54
C TYR A 139 4.65 13.21 11.48
N LYS A 140 4.04 14.05 12.33
CA LYS A 140 4.43 15.46 12.46
C LYS A 140 5.88 15.67 12.89
N VAL A 141 6.48 14.66 13.50
CA VAL A 141 7.88 14.68 13.94
C VAL A 141 8.78 13.94 12.97
N THR A 142 8.44 12.70 12.64
CA THR A 142 9.26 11.83 11.81
C THR A 142 9.24 12.19 10.33
N HIS A 143 8.12 12.71 9.82
CA HIS A 143 7.92 13.05 8.40
C HIS A 143 7.82 14.56 8.16
N LYS A 144 8.20 15.36 9.15
CA LYS A 144 8.03 16.82 9.14
C LYS A 144 8.57 17.48 7.87
N ASN A 145 7.75 18.37 7.28
CA ASN A 145 8.03 19.13 6.07
C ASN A 145 8.15 18.28 4.79
N SER A 146 7.71 17.02 4.80
CA SER A 146 7.61 16.18 3.61
C SER A 146 6.18 16.08 3.10
N LEU A 147 5.99 15.52 1.90
CA LEU A 147 4.66 15.18 1.39
C LEU A 147 4.00 14.08 2.23
N LEU A 148 4.79 13.16 2.81
CA LEU A 148 4.29 12.08 3.67
C LEU A 148 3.59 12.59 4.93
N GLU A 149 4.02 13.72 5.50
CA GLU A 149 3.32 14.36 6.62
C GLU A 149 1.92 14.83 6.21
N LYS A 150 1.77 15.28 4.95
CA LYS A 150 0.59 16.03 4.48
C LYS A 150 -0.41 15.19 3.70
N ARG A 151 0.02 14.05 3.14
CA ARG A 151 -0.72 13.25 2.16
C ARG A 151 -1.00 11.84 2.68
N LYS A 152 -1.75 11.73 3.79
CA LYS A 152 -2.18 10.42 4.29
C LYS A 152 -3.12 9.74 3.30
N PRO A 153 -3.00 8.41 3.10
CA PRO A 153 -3.86 7.68 2.16
C PRO A 153 -5.36 7.86 2.41
N ILE A 154 -5.77 7.85 3.68
CA ILE A 154 -7.19 8.09 4.05
C ILE A 154 -7.68 9.51 3.73
N GLY A 155 -6.79 10.46 3.49
CA GLY A 155 -7.12 11.83 3.16
C GLY A 155 -7.55 12.71 4.33
N LYS A 156 -8.16 13.84 4.00
CA LYS A 156 -8.72 14.82 4.94
C LYS A 156 -10.21 14.93 4.78
N ILE A 157 -10.96 14.79 5.87
CA ILE A 157 -12.44 14.80 5.82
C ILE A 157 -13.02 16.05 5.15
N GLN A 158 -12.42 17.22 5.38
CA GLN A 158 -12.90 18.46 4.75
C GLN A 158 -12.71 18.44 3.23
N VAL A 159 -11.68 17.75 2.73
CA VAL A 159 -11.41 17.59 1.31
C VAL A 159 -12.33 16.52 0.72
N ILE A 160 -12.44 15.36 1.37
CA ILE A 160 -13.30 14.24 0.95
C ILE A 160 -14.75 14.71 0.73
N ARG A 161 -15.30 15.50 1.64
CA ARG A 161 -16.67 16.05 1.55
C ARG A 161 -16.86 17.02 0.39
N ASN A 162 -15.79 17.63 -0.10
CA ASN A 162 -15.82 18.66 -1.12
C ASN A 162 -15.20 18.23 -2.45
N PHE A 163 -14.84 16.95 -2.62
CA PHE A 163 -14.37 16.43 -3.89
C PHE A 163 -15.33 16.77 -5.01
N LYS A 164 -14.77 17.21 -6.12
CA LYS A 164 -15.52 17.36 -7.36
C LYS A 164 -15.36 16.10 -8.19
N TYR A 165 -16.41 15.68 -8.82
CA TYR A 165 -16.39 14.53 -9.74
C TYR A 165 -15.32 14.68 -10.84
N GLN A 166 -15.06 15.91 -11.28
CA GLN A 166 -14.02 16.20 -12.26
C GLN A 166 -12.61 15.89 -11.73
N ASP A 167 -12.34 16.10 -10.44
CA ASP A 167 -11.02 15.83 -9.83
C ASP A 167 -10.65 14.35 -9.92
N VAL A 168 -11.64 13.44 -9.76
CA VAL A 168 -11.47 11.99 -9.92
C VAL A 168 -11.04 11.63 -11.33
N LYS A 169 -11.73 12.19 -12.33
CA LYS A 169 -11.42 11.95 -13.75
C LYS A 169 -10.02 12.45 -14.11
N GLU A 170 -9.65 13.62 -13.61
CA GLU A 170 -8.33 14.20 -13.85
C GLU A 170 -7.22 13.37 -13.19
N PHE A 171 -7.43 12.95 -11.95
CA PHE A 171 -6.48 12.09 -11.25
C PHE A 171 -6.32 10.74 -11.96
N TYR A 172 -7.43 10.09 -12.34
CA TYR A 172 -7.43 8.84 -13.10
C TYR A 172 -6.68 8.99 -14.42
N LYS A 173 -7.04 10.00 -15.23
CA LYS A 173 -6.40 10.28 -16.51
C LYS A 173 -4.90 10.54 -16.38
N LYS A 174 -4.48 11.22 -15.32
CA LYS A 174 -3.08 11.61 -15.08
C LYS A 174 -2.24 10.43 -14.60
N TRP A 175 -2.77 9.61 -13.69
CA TRP A 175 -1.97 8.68 -12.92
C TRP A 175 -2.19 7.20 -13.25
N TYR A 176 -3.30 6.81 -13.85
CA TYR A 176 -3.53 5.43 -14.25
C TYR A 176 -2.93 5.19 -15.64
N GLN A 177 -1.59 5.08 -15.67
CA GLN A 177 -0.82 5.00 -16.90
C GLN A 177 0.04 3.73 -16.94
N PRO A 178 0.20 3.09 -18.14
CA PRO A 178 0.98 1.86 -18.30
C PRO A 178 2.45 2.01 -17.92
N GLU A 179 3.03 3.22 -18.08
CA GLU A 179 4.44 3.51 -17.80
C GLU A 179 4.80 3.36 -16.32
N ILE A 180 3.86 3.67 -15.45
CA ILE A 180 4.02 3.56 -13.99
C ILE A 180 3.30 2.34 -13.41
N THR A 181 2.83 1.43 -14.27
CA THR A 181 2.13 0.22 -13.87
C THR A 181 3.01 -1.01 -14.05
N ALA A 182 2.97 -1.90 -13.07
CA ALA A 182 3.58 -3.22 -13.13
C ALA A 182 2.54 -4.31 -12.83
N LEU A 183 2.58 -5.38 -13.63
CA LEU A 183 1.74 -6.55 -13.45
C LEU A 183 2.61 -7.73 -13.01
N PHE A 184 2.19 -8.42 -11.96
CA PHE A 184 2.85 -9.62 -11.43
C PHE A 184 1.88 -10.80 -11.55
N VAL A 185 2.37 -11.92 -12.07
CA VAL A 185 1.63 -13.18 -12.13
C VAL A 185 2.54 -14.29 -11.60
N ALA A 186 2.13 -14.96 -10.54
CA ALA A 186 2.89 -16.04 -9.94
C ALA A 186 1.97 -17.22 -9.60
N GLY A 187 2.30 -18.44 -10.04
CA GLY A 187 1.52 -19.62 -9.74
C GLY A 187 1.50 -20.63 -10.85
N ASP A 188 0.49 -21.50 -10.83
CA ASP A 188 0.31 -22.58 -11.81
C ASP A 188 -0.30 -22.02 -13.11
N VAL A 189 0.56 -21.41 -13.92
CA VAL A 189 0.23 -20.75 -15.18
C VAL A 189 1.24 -21.12 -16.25
N ASP A 190 0.81 -21.12 -17.50
CA ASP A 190 1.72 -21.22 -18.65
C ASP A 190 2.29 -19.84 -18.98
N THR A 191 3.60 -19.72 -18.91
CA THR A 191 4.30 -18.44 -19.12
C THR A 191 4.00 -17.84 -20.50
N ASN A 192 4.04 -18.63 -21.58
CA ASN A 192 3.86 -18.12 -22.94
C ASN A 192 2.42 -17.67 -23.20
N LYS A 193 1.44 -18.43 -22.70
CA LYS A 193 0.03 -18.05 -22.78
C LYS A 193 -0.25 -16.79 -21.98
N THR A 194 0.34 -16.69 -20.79
CA THR A 194 0.19 -15.50 -19.93
C THR A 194 0.79 -14.25 -20.57
N ILE A 195 1.96 -14.34 -21.18
CA ILE A 195 2.57 -13.25 -21.96
C ILE A 195 1.61 -12.78 -23.04
N LYS A 196 1.09 -13.72 -23.85
CA LYS A 196 0.17 -13.37 -24.92
C LYS A 196 -1.10 -12.69 -24.40
N LEU A 197 -1.69 -13.20 -23.31
CA LEU A 197 -2.87 -12.56 -22.68
C LEU A 197 -2.57 -11.11 -22.22
N ILE A 198 -1.40 -10.88 -21.65
CA ILE A 198 -1.00 -9.53 -21.21
C ILE A 198 -0.81 -8.63 -22.44
N GLU A 199 -0.08 -9.08 -23.45
CA GLU A 199 0.16 -8.30 -24.66
C GLU A 199 -1.13 -7.98 -25.41
N ASP A 200 -2.04 -8.94 -25.55
CA ASP A 200 -3.34 -8.76 -26.22
C ASP A 200 -4.24 -7.73 -25.50
N ASN A 201 -4.06 -7.54 -24.17
CA ASN A 201 -4.93 -6.65 -23.39
C ASN A 201 -4.27 -5.30 -23.01
N PHE A 202 -2.95 -5.17 -23.08
CA PHE A 202 -2.24 -3.96 -22.65
C PHE A 202 -1.43 -3.25 -23.76
N SER A 203 -1.12 -3.90 -24.89
CA SER A 203 -0.23 -3.35 -25.92
C SER A 203 -0.82 -2.15 -26.69
N TYR A 204 -2.13 -1.98 -26.67
CA TYR A 204 -2.81 -0.88 -27.35
C TYR A 204 -2.91 0.42 -26.53
N PHE A 205 -2.42 0.41 -25.31
CA PHE A 205 -2.37 1.62 -24.50
C PHE A 205 -1.21 2.51 -24.97
N GLU A 206 -1.56 3.72 -25.42
CA GLU A 206 -0.55 4.72 -25.81
C GLU A 206 0.14 5.29 -24.57
N ASN A 207 1.44 5.51 -24.69
CA ASN A 207 2.21 6.24 -23.69
C ASN A 207 1.85 7.72 -23.78
N THR A 208 1.28 8.29 -22.75
CA THR A 208 0.66 9.62 -22.84
C THR A 208 1.35 10.70 -22.03
N ALA A 209 2.32 10.41 -21.17
CA ALA A 209 2.91 11.45 -20.34
C ALA A 209 4.35 11.16 -19.90
N GLU A 210 5.22 12.16 -20.01
CA GLU A 210 6.37 12.28 -19.12
C GLU A 210 5.88 12.61 -17.72
N LEU A 211 5.82 11.58 -16.86
CA LEU A 211 5.45 11.77 -15.47
C LEU A 211 6.67 12.32 -14.72
N ASN A 212 6.57 13.54 -14.23
CA ASN A 212 7.57 14.12 -13.37
C ASN A 212 7.70 13.28 -12.08
N VAL A 213 8.90 12.78 -11.82
CA VAL A 213 9.21 12.08 -10.57
C VAL A 213 9.24 13.11 -9.45
N LEU A 214 8.24 13.08 -8.59
CA LEU A 214 8.20 13.94 -7.40
C LEU A 214 9.29 13.54 -6.41
N ASP A 215 9.84 14.50 -5.70
CA ASP A 215 10.75 14.24 -4.58
C ASP A 215 9.94 13.95 -3.32
N TYR A 216 10.00 12.71 -2.86
CA TYR A 216 9.32 12.21 -1.66
C TYR A 216 10.25 12.12 -0.45
N SER A 217 11.45 12.73 -0.54
CA SER A 217 12.41 12.67 0.56
C SER A 217 11.87 13.38 1.80
N ILE A 218 12.24 12.83 2.95
CA ILE A 218 12.05 13.50 4.23
C ILE A 218 13.27 14.41 4.43
N PRO A 219 13.09 15.71 4.67
CA PRO A 219 14.21 16.61 4.94
C PRO A 219 15.07 16.13 6.12
N ASP A 220 16.38 16.36 6.05
CA ASP A 220 17.28 16.02 7.14
C ASP A 220 17.02 16.89 8.38
N PHE A 221 17.32 16.32 9.53
CA PHE A 221 17.11 16.96 10.82
C PHE A 221 18.46 17.43 11.37
N ASN A 222 18.55 18.72 11.70
CA ASN A 222 19.76 19.26 12.31
C ASN A 222 19.85 18.95 13.81
N ASN A 223 18.73 18.62 14.46
CA ASN A 223 18.64 18.36 15.88
C ASN A 223 17.74 17.16 16.16
N ASN A 224 17.95 16.50 17.29
CA ASN A 224 17.03 15.48 17.78
C ASN A 224 15.65 16.09 17.99
N ARG A 225 14.62 15.32 17.64
CA ARG A 225 13.24 15.67 17.84
C ARG A 225 12.63 14.75 18.89
N PHE A 226 11.75 15.28 19.68
CA PHE A 226 11.08 14.54 20.74
C PHE A 226 9.57 14.75 20.62
N ILE A 227 8.81 13.71 20.89
CA ILE A 227 7.37 13.74 21.04
C ILE A 227 6.96 12.92 22.26
N SER A 228 6.04 13.44 23.04
CA SER A 228 5.29 12.71 24.05
C SER A 228 3.82 12.75 23.65
N TYR A 229 3.18 11.59 23.62
CA TYR A 229 1.77 11.44 23.31
C TYR A 229 1.10 10.61 24.40
N GLN A 230 -0.04 11.07 24.90
CA GLN A 230 -0.82 10.39 25.92
C GLN A 230 -2.27 10.30 25.47
N ASP A 231 -2.85 9.11 25.60
CA ASP A 231 -4.27 8.87 25.40
C ASP A 231 -4.76 7.83 26.40
N LYS A 232 -6.00 8.02 26.88
CA LYS A 232 -6.62 7.17 27.89
C LYS A 232 -6.89 5.72 27.43
N ASP A 233 -6.88 5.51 26.11
CA ASP A 233 -7.14 4.21 25.51
C ASP A 233 -5.88 3.34 25.38
N PHE A 234 -4.71 3.87 25.77
CA PHE A 234 -3.48 3.09 25.87
C PHE A 234 -3.25 2.59 27.29
N ASP A 235 -3.09 1.29 27.42
CA ASP A 235 -2.81 0.57 28.68
C ASP A 235 -1.32 0.26 28.90
N SER A 236 -0.47 0.74 27.99
CA SER A 236 0.97 0.53 28.04
C SER A 236 1.74 1.80 27.65
N VAL A 237 2.97 1.91 28.16
CA VAL A 237 3.90 2.97 27.74
C VAL A 237 4.81 2.44 26.66
N LEU A 238 4.80 3.13 25.53
CA LEU A 238 5.64 2.84 24.39
C LEU A 238 6.78 3.87 24.30
N PHE A 239 8.00 3.40 24.32
CA PHE A 239 9.19 4.21 24.07
C PHE A 239 9.85 3.77 22.78
N SER A 240 10.12 4.71 21.86
CA SER A 240 10.76 4.39 20.57
C SER A 240 11.80 5.41 20.16
N ILE A 241 12.85 4.93 19.50
CA ILE A 241 13.90 5.74 18.88
C ILE A 241 13.85 5.48 17.38
N TRP A 242 13.78 6.55 16.61
CA TRP A 242 13.69 6.56 15.16
C TRP A 242 14.91 7.24 14.55
N GLU A 243 15.77 6.47 13.91
CA GLU A 243 16.97 6.94 13.26
C GLU A 243 16.79 6.97 11.75
N LYS A 244 16.83 8.16 11.16
CA LYS A 244 16.74 8.31 9.69
C LYS A 244 18.06 7.92 9.04
N HIS A 245 17.97 7.08 8.01
CA HIS A 245 19.08 6.64 7.18
C HIS A 245 18.73 6.75 5.69
N PRO A 246 19.72 6.93 4.80
CA PRO A 246 19.47 6.86 3.36
C PRO A 246 19.01 5.44 2.98
N PHE A 247 18.02 5.39 2.07
CA PHE A 247 17.61 4.12 1.46
C PHE A 247 18.70 3.63 0.52
N GLN A 248 19.13 2.40 0.70
CA GLN A 248 20.09 1.76 -0.18
C GLN A 248 19.38 0.90 -1.23
N LYS A 249 19.39 1.36 -2.47
CA LYS A 249 18.85 0.58 -3.60
C LYS A 249 19.71 -0.68 -3.81
N ILE A 250 19.05 -1.82 -3.96
CA ILE A 250 19.70 -3.09 -4.24
C ILE A 250 19.84 -3.23 -5.76
N ASN A 251 20.99 -2.86 -6.29
CA ASN A 251 21.29 -2.92 -7.71
C ASN A 251 22.52 -3.78 -8.05
N ASN A 252 23.16 -4.36 -7.03
CA ASN A 252 24.31 -5.26 -7.19
C ASN A 252 24.39 -6.26 -6.03
N PHE A 253 25.25 -7.27 -6.17
CA PHE A 253 25.44 -8.33 -5.19
C PHE A 253 25.91 -7.81 -3.81
N ASN A 254 26.78 -6.80 -3.76
CA ASN A 254 27.30 -6.26 -2.51
C ASN A 254 26.17 -5.58 -1.70
N ASN A 255 25.30 -4.83 -2.37
CA ASN A 255 24.12 -4.20 -1.73
C ASN A 255 23.13 -5.27 -1.21
N TYR A 256 22.95 -6.35 -1.97
CA TYR A 256 22.12 -7.48 -1.53
C TYR A 256 22.72 -8.20 -0.32
N LYS A 257 24.03 -8.46 -0.35
CA LYS A 257 24.76 -9.06 0.79
C LYS A 257 24.66 -8.18 2.04
N ALA A 258 24.85 -6.86 1.90
CA ALA A 258 24.71 -5.92 3.01
C ALA A 258 23.30 -5.98 3.62
N LYS A 259 22.24 -6.02 2.80
CA LYS A 259 20.86 -6.16 3.28
C LYS A 259 20.65 -7.47 4.05
N ILE A 260 21.20 -8.58 3.56
CA ILE A 260 21.10 -9.87 4.28
C ILE A 260 21.79 -9.77 5.63
N ILE A 261 22.99 -9.19 5.70
CA ILE A 261 23.73 -9.01 6.94
C ILE A 261 22.92 -8.16 7.93
N ASP A 262 22.38 -7.02 7.50
CA ASP A 262 21.50 -6.17 8.33
C ASP A 262 20.31 -6.97 8.87
N THR A 263 19.65 -7.75 8.00
CA THR A 263 18.51 -8.59 8.40
C THR A 263 18.91 -9.62 9.46
N LEU A 264 20.05 -10.31 9.28
CA LEU A 264 20.54 -11.28 10.23
C LEU A 264 20.91 -10.63 11.58
N ILE A 265 21.51 -9.44 11.55
CA ILE A 265 21.82 -8.67 12.77
C ILE A 265 20.53 -8.39 13.55
N TYR A 266 19.48 -7.89 12.87
CA TYR A 266 18.19 -7.62 13.53
C TYR A 266 17.56 -8.90 14.11
N GLN A 267 17.61 -10.02 13.38
CA GLN A 267 17.10 -11.30 13.87
C GLN A 267 17.87 -11.80 15.11
N ILE A 268 19.20 -11.66 15.13
CA ILE A 268 20.04 -12.06 16.28
C ILE A 268 19.72 -11.18 17.49
N ILE A 269 19.60 -9.87 17.30
CA ILE A 269 19.24 -8.93 18.37
C ILE A 269 17.85 -9.27 18.91
N GLN A 270 16.86 -9.45 18.03
CA GLN A 270 15.49 -9.79 18.42
C GLN A 270 15.42 -11.10 19.20
N ARG A 271 16.15 -12.12 18.75
CA ARG A 271 16.24 -13.39 19.47
C ARG A 271 16.81 -13.21 20.87
N ARG A 272 17.89 -12.44 21.03
CA ARG A 272 18.48 -12.15 22.36
C ARG A 272 17.52 -11.36 23.26
N ILE A 273 16.77 -10.43 22.71
CA ILE A 273 15.72 -9.71 23.44
C ILE A 273 14.66 -10.70 23.94
N ASN A 274 14.16 -11.57 23.07
CA ASN A 274 13.16 -12.57 23.45
C ASN A 274 13.68 -13.54 24.52
N GLU A 275 14.93 -14.00 24.42
CA GLU A 275 15.58 -14.85 25.42
C GLU A 275 15.69 -14.15 26.81
N GLN A 276 15.79 -12.82 26.85
CA GLN A 276 15.79 -12.08 28.13
C GLN A 276 14.36 -11.88 28.66
N LEU A 277 13.39 -11.61 27.77
CA LEU A 277 11.98 -11.50 28.15
C LEU A 277 11.46 -12.80 28.78
N GLU A 278 11.83 -13.97 28.23
CA GLU A 278 11.44 -15.28 28.76
C GLU A 278 12.01 -15.57 30.17
N LYS A 279 13.06 -14.87 30.58
CA LYS A 279 13.68 -15.06 31.89
C LYS A 279 13.05 -14.21 32.99
N ASP A 280 12.01 -13.46 32.71
CA ASP A 280 11.33 -12.53 33.66
C ASP A 280 12.28 -11.57 34.40
N GLN A 281 13.39 -11.19 33.75
CA GLN A 281 14.41 -10.35 34.38
C GLN A 281 14.32 -8.87 33.99
N LEU A 282 13.29 -8.50 33.19
CA LEU A 282 13.18 -7.18 32.59
C LEU A 282 11.81 -6.56 32.89
N ASP A 283 11.81 -5.25 33.19
CA ASP A 283 10.61 -4.47 33.48
C ASP A 283 9.81 -4.08 32.23
N PHE A 284 10.08 -4.69 31.08
CA PHE A 284 9.36 -4.42 29.84
C PHE A 284 8.63 -5.66 29.29
N VAL A 285 7.48 -5.43 28.68
CA VAL A 285 6.57 -6.46 28.16
C VAL A 285 6.96 -6.91 26.75
N ALA A 286 7.52 -5.98 25.98
CA ALA A 286 7.99 -6.23 24.62
C ALA A 286 9.11 -5.27 24.24
N ALA A 287 10.02 -5.72 23.41
CA ALA A 287 11.02 -4.88 22.79
C ALA A 287 11.36 -5.39 21.40
N GLY A 288 11.76 -4.49 20.52
CA GLY A 288 12.11 -4.85 19.15
C GLY A 288 13.03 -3.85 18.48
N ILE A 289 13.71 -4.33 17.44
CA ILE A 289 14.48 -3.51 16.52
C ILE A 289 14.20 -3.94 15.10
N TYR A 290 13.89 -2.99 14.24
CA TYR A 290 13.62 -3.26 12.83
C TYR A 290 13.95 -2.06 11.95
N SER A 291 13.95 -2.27 10.64
CA SER A 291 14.15 -1.21 9.66
C SER A 291 12.94 -1.13 8.74
N GLN A 292 12.45 0.07 8.51
CA GLN A 292 11.31 0.36 7.65
C GLN A 292 11.72 1.32 6.53
N ASN A 293 11.49 0.92 5.28
CA ASN A 293 11.64 1.82 4.16
C ASN A 293 10.44 2.78 4.14
N ILE A 294 10.71 4.07 4.06
CA ILE A 294 9.69 5.11 4.10
C ILE A 294 9.48 5.70 2.70
N SER A 295 10.56 5.86 1.93
CA SER A 295 10.51 6.35 0.57
C SER A 295 11.56 5.64 -0.30
N ASN A 296 11.68 6.04 -1.54
CA ASN A 296 12.76 5.58 -2.41
C ASN A 296 14.14 6.18 -2.06
N LYS A 297 14.20 7.07 -1.07
CA LYS A 297 15.43 7.74 -0.61
C LYS A 297 15.71 7.55 0.88
N ASP A 298 14.67 7.25 1.68
CA ASP A 298 14.76 7.24 3.14
C ASP A 298 14.28 5.92 3.74
N LYS A 299 14.96 5.49 4.78
CA LYS A 299 14.53 4.42 5.68
C LYS A 299 14.68 4.86 7.13
N TYR A 300 13.85 4.34 8.00
CA TYR A 300 14.04 4.44 9.44
C TYR A 300 14.56 3.11 10.00
N LYS A 301 15.51 3.22 10.94
CA LYS A 301 15.82 2.19 11.89
C LYS A 301 15.08 2.52 13.17
N ILE A 302 14.32 1.59 13.68
CA ILE A 302 13.39 1.79 14.78
C ILE A 302 13.72 0.81 15.89
N SER A 303 14.00 1.35 17.08
CA SER A 303 14.11 0.59 18.32
C SER A 303 12.92 0.93 19.19
N ILE A 304 12.23 -0.08 19.72
CA ILE A 304 10.97 0.07 20.44
C ILE A 304 10.97 -0.78 21.71
N VAL A 305 10.46 -0.23 22.79
CA VAL A 305 10.24 -0.92 24.07
C VAL A 305 8.84 -0.58 24.58
N SER A 306 8.10 -1.58 25.03
CA SER A 306 6.81 -1.45 25.69
C SER A 306 6.93 -1.82 27.17
N LEU A 307 6.49 -0.92 28.04
CA LEU A 307 6.45 -1.09 29.48
C LEU A 307 5.01 -1.31 29.94
N ASN A 308 4.81 -2.13 30.97
CA ASN A 308 3.51 -2.22 31.63
C ASN A 308 3.34 -1.00 32.53
N GLU A 309 2.12 -0.45 32.64
CA GLU A 309 1.81 0.67 33.54
C GLU A 309 2.29 0.46 34.99
N LYS A 310 2.28 -0.79 35.46
CA LYS A 310 2.74 -1.15 36.82
C LYS A 310 4.23 -0.92 37.05
N ASN A 311 5.01 -0.75 35.99
CA ASN A 311 6.47 -0.62 36.03
C ASN A 311 6.95 0.82 35.76
N ILE A 312 6.00 1.76 35.72
CA ILE A 312 6.31 3.20 35.56
C ILE A 312 6.37 3.84 36.96
N ASN A 313 7.51 3.72 37.63
CA ASN A 313 7.81 4.45 38.87
C ASN A 313 9.14 5.18 38.73
#